data_1954a1cfb68e9d4ebcac04c15fb64e27
#
_entry.id   1954a1cfb68e9d4ebcac04c15fb64e27
#
_cell.length_a   1.000
_cell.length_b   1.000
_cell.length_c   1.000
_cell.angle_alpha   90.00
_cell.angle_beta   90.00
_cell.angle_gamma   90.00
#
_symmetry.space_group_name_H-M   'P 1'
#
loop_
_entity.id
_entity.type
_entity.pdbx_description
1 polymer ?
#
loop_
_entity_poly.entity_id
_entity_poly.type
_entity_poly.pdbx_seq_one_letter_code
_entity_poly.pdbx_strand_id
1 'polypeptide(L)'
;MPDNLLLFIGLTTLVSLAPGPNVMFIMSQAALRGHRAGMMAGLGIQVANVVYFALTLLGLGVLISTSELLFFILKWTGAGYLALIGILALVRSFRPQPVIDPAQPAPVIAVHRGAFFDGLVIGFGNPKTIFWFLTFLPQFISPQQSLANQMLTLGIIGTVIDLAIQWMYTHVGGAMSRFLAQPQIRRWFERGVGLVFIAIALMVAFGMQQHK
;
A
#
# COMPACT_ATOMS: atom_id res chain seq x y z
N MET A 1 18.15 4.11 14.19
CA MET A 1 17.28 4.45 13.05
C MET A 1 17.18 3.21 12.18
N PRO A 2 16.05 2.93 11.51
CA PRO A 2 15.96 1.82 10.56
C PRO A 2 17.06 1.96 9.50
N ASP A 3 17.83 0.89 9.28
CA ASP A 3 19.04 0.94 8.42
C ASP A 3 18.74 1.24 6.94
N ASN A 4 17.47 1.10 6.53
CA ASN A 4 17.00 1.30 5.16
C ASN A 4 15.87 2.34 5.04
N LEU A 5 15.93 3.42 5.82
CA LEU A 5 14.84 4.42 5.88
C LEU A 5 14.55 5.07 4.51
N LEU A 6 15.57 5.41 3.74
CA LEU A 6 15.39 5.98 2.40
C LEU A 6 14.69 4.98 1.46
N LEU A 7 15.05 3.71 1.55
CA LEU A 7 14.39 2.65 0.78
C LEU A 7 12.92 2.52 1.21
N PHE A 8 12.64 2.55 2.50
CA PHE A 8 11.27 2.54 3.02
C PHE A 8 10.44 3.71 2.48
N ILE A 9 10.97 4.93 2.54
CA ILE A 9 10.31 6.14 2.01
C ILE A 9 10.00 5.97 0.52
N GLY A 10 11.00 5.60 -0.28
CA GLY A 10 10.84 5.43 -1.73
C GLY A 10 9.80 4.38 -2.08
N LEU A 11 9.88 3.21 -1.45
CA LEU A 11 8.98 2.10 -1.71
C LEU A 11 7.56 2.36 -1.19
N THR A 12 7.41 2.94 0.01
CA THR A 12 6.11 3.35 0.53
C THR A 12 5.45 4.35 -0.39
N THR A 13 6.20 5.35 -0.87
CA THR A 13 5.71 6.34 -1.83
C THR A 13 5.23 5.67 -3.12
N LEU A 14 6.02 4.77 -3.71
CA LEU A 14 5.65 4.04 -4.92
C LEU A 14 4.40 3.17 -4.72
N VAL A 15 4.34 2.44 -3.60
CA VAL A 15 3.19 1.61 -3.27
C VAL A 15 1.94 2.45 -3.06
N SER A 16 2.04 3.58 -2.35
CA SER A 16 0.89 4.47 -2.10
C SER A 16 0.42 5.19 -3.36
N LEU A 17 1.34 5.53 -4.28
CA LEU A 17 1.00 6.06 -5.60
C LEU A 17 0.40 5.00 -6.53
N ALA A 18 0.60 3.71 -6.25
CA ALA A 18 0.04 2.65 -7.10
C ALA A 18 -1.49 2.67 -7.07
N PRO A 19 -2.18 2.81 -8.22
CA PRO A 19 -3.63 2.77 -8.26
C PRO A 19 -4.13 1.41 -7.71
N GLY A 20 -4.95 1.50 -6.70
CA GLY A 20 -5.57 0.37 -6.02
C GLY A 20 -6.94 0.75 -5.48
N PRO A 21 -7.65 -0.19 -4.80
CA PRO A 21 -9.00 0.06 -4.29
C PRO A 21 -9.13 1.36 -3.49
N ASN A 22 -8.18 1.64 -2.59
CA ASN A 22 -8.18 2.85 -1.76
C ASN A 22 -8.13 4.13 -2.60
N VAL A 23 -7.17 4.20 -3.54
CA VAL A 23 -6.99 5.37 -4.41
C VAL A 23 -8.21 5.57 -5.31
N MET A 24 -8.69 4.50 -5.95
CA MET A 24 -9.87 4.55 -6.81
C MET A 24 -11.11 5.00 -6.04
N PHE A 25 -11.26 4.56 -4.79
CA PHE A 25 -12.37 4.98 -3.94
C PHE A 25 -12.28 6.47 -3.58
N ILE A 26 -11.13 6.96 -3.11
CA ILE A 26 -10.92 8.38 -2.79
C ILE A 26 -11.25 9.25 -4.01
N MET A 27 -10.71 8.88 -5.18
CA MET A 27 -10.94 9.62 -6.42
C MET A 27 -12.42 9.62 -6.82
N SER A 28 -13.11 8.48 -6.69
CA SER A 28 -14.54 8.39 -7.00
C SER A 28 -15.39 9.24 -6.05
N GLN A 29 -15.10 9.24 -4.76
CA GLN A 29 -15.79 10.08 -3.79
C GLN A 29 -15.55 11.58 -4.04
N ALA A 30 -14.31 11.95 -4.36
CA ALA A 30 -13.97 13.33 -4.71
C ALA A 30 -14.68 13.78 -5.99
N ALA A 31 -14.74 12.93 -7.02
CA ALA A 31 -15.39 13.25 -8.29
C ALA A 31 -16.93 13.33 -8.18
N LEU A 32 -17.56 12.41 -7.43
CA LEU A 32 -19.02 12.29 -7.38
C LEU A 32 -19.67 13.16 -6.29
N ARG A 33 -18.99 13.33 -5.15
CA ARG A 33 -19.54 14.01 -3.97
C ARG A 33 -18.73 15.22 -3.53
N GLY A 34 -17.70 15.56 -4.30
CA GLY A 34 -16.85 16.69 -4.04
C GLY A 34 -15.67 16.38 -3.10
N HIS A 35 -14.75 17.31 -3.07
CA HIS A 35 -13.47 17.24 -2.37
C HIS A 35 -13.57 16.78 -0.89
N ARG A 36 -14.56 17.31 -0.14
CA ARG A 36 -14.76 16.92 1.26
C ARG A 36 -15.05 15.43 1.43
N ALA A 37 -15.82 14.84 0.52
CA ALA A 37 -16.13 13.41 0.56
C ALA A 37 -14.88 12.56 0.27
N GLY A 38 -14.04 12.98 -0.69
CA GLY A 38 -12.75 12.35 -0.95
C GLY A 38 -11.82 12.38 0.27
N MET A 39 -11.71 13.52 0.94
CA MET A 39 -10.94 13.64 2.19
C MET A 39 -11.47 12.75 3.30
N MET A 40 -12.81 12.72 3.52
CA MET A 40 -13.40 11.84 4.54
C MET A 40 -13.15 10.36 4.22
N ALA A 41 -13.23 9.96 2.94
CA ALA A 41 -12.88 8.62 2.51
C ALA A 41 -11.41 8.28 2.83
N GLY A 42 -10.50 9.19 2.53
CA GLY A 42 -9.08 9.06 2.86
C GLY A 42 -8.83 8.92 4.36
N LEU A 43 -9.49 9.75 5.19
CA LEU A 43 -9.39 9.65 6.64
C LEU A 43 -9.89 8.31 7.17
N GLY A 44 -11.00 7.78 6.63
CA GLY A 44 -11.49 6.45 6.98
C GLY A 44 -10.48 5.35 6.67
N ILE A 45 -9.88 5.40 5.48
CA ILE A 45 -8.79 4.48 5.08
C ILE A 45 -7.60 4.62 6.02
N GLN A 46 -7.24 5.86 6.40
CA GLN A 46 -6.10 6.08 7.28
C GLN A 46 -6.32 5.53 8.70
N VAL A 47 -7.54 5.58 9.22
CA VAL A 47 -7.89 4.92 10.49
C VAL A 47 -7.69 3.40 10.38
N ALA A 48 -8.11 2.77 9.27
CA ALA A 48 -7.83 1.35 9.04
C ALA A 48 -6.33 1.05 9.02
N ASN A 49 -5.52 1.90 8.36
CA ASN A 49 -4.07 1.77 8.32
C ASN A 49 -3.45 1.86 9.72
N VAL A 50 -3.91 2.80 10.56
CA VAL A 50 -3.44 2.94 11.95
C VAL A 50 -3.77 1.71 12.79
N VAL A 51 -4.95 1.12 12.61
CA VAL A 51 -5.32 -0.14 13.28
C VAL A 51 -4.42 -1.29 12.82
N TYR A 52 -4.20 -1.46 11.52
CA TYR A 52 -3.25 -2.47 11.02
C TYR A 52 -1.84 -2.25 11.56
N PHE A 53 -1.40 -1.01 11.64
CA PHE A 53 -0.11 -0.65 12.21
C PHE A 53 0.00 -1.09 13.68
N ALA A 54 -1.02 -0.79 14.48
CA ALA A 54 -1.07 -1.20 15.88
C ALA A 54 -1.09 -2.73 16.03
N LEU A 55 -1.86 -3.44 15.21
CA LEU A 55 -1.90 -4.90 15.19
C LEU A 55 -0.54 -5.50 14.79
N THR A 56 0.13 -4.88 13.82
CA THR A 56 1.48 -5.31 13.40
C THR A 56 2.49 -5.10 14.52
N LEU A 57 2.46 -3.95 15.19
CA LEU A 57 3.32 -3.68 16.35
C LEU A 57 3.16 -4.72 17.45
N LEU A 58 1.92 -5.03 17.84
CA LEU A 58 1.62 -6.03 18.85
C LEU A 58 2.02 -7.43 18.39
N GLY A 59 1.70 -7.80 17.15
CA GLY A 59 2.02 -9.09 16.57
C GLY A 59 3.52 -9.32 16.40
N LEU A 60 4.25 -8.32 15.90
CA LEU A 60 5.72 -8.41 15.76
C LEU A 60 6.43 -8.47 17.10
N GLY A 61 5.95 -7.73 18.11
CA GLY A 61 6.49 -7.79 19.45
C GLY A 61 6.46 -9.21 20.01
N VAL A 62 5.35 -9.90 19.86
CA VAL A 62 5.19 -11.31 20.26
C VAL A 62 6.06 -12.23 19.39
N LEU A 63 6.03 -12.08 18.07
CA LEU A 63 6.78 -12.93 17.14
C LEU A 63 8.29 -12.87 17.36
N ILE A 64 8.86 -11.69 17.52
CA ILE A 64 10.31 -11.52 17.74
C ILE A 64 10.72 -12.12 19.09
N SER A 65 9.86 -12.03 20.12
CA SER A 65 10.16 -12.54 21.46
C SER A 65 9.94 -14.05 21.59
N THR A 66 9.13 -14.69 20.72
CA THR A 66 8.71 -16.09 20.92
C THR A 66 9.29 -17.07 19.92
N SER A 67 9.59 -16.67 18.67
CA SER A 67 10.02 -17.64 17.65
C SER A 67 10.69 -17.02 16.44
N GLU A 68 12.00 -17.26 16.30
CA GLU A 68 12.75 -16.94 15.08
C GLU A 68 12.18 -17.65 13.83
N LEU A 69 11.67 -18.88 14.01
CA LEU A 69 11.07 -19.65 12.92
C LEU A 69 9.80 -18.98 12.38
N LEU A 70 8.91 -18.49 13.25
CA LEU A 70 7.71 -17.79 12.82
C LEU A 70 8.02 -16.48 12.10
N PHE A 71 9.02 -15.75 12.58
CA PHE A 71 9.49 -14.53 11.90
C PHE A 71 10.09 -14.84 10.52
N PHE A 72 10.86 -15.92 10.42
CA PHE A 72 11.40 -16.41 9.15
C PHE A 72 10.28 -16.80 8.16
N ILE A 73 9.29 -17.57 8.62
CA ILE A 73 8.14 -17.97 7.79
C ILE A 73 7.37 -16.72 7.30
N LEU A 74 7.13 -15.74 8.17
CA LEU A 74 6.44 -14.51 7.81
C LEU A 74 7.21 -13.73 6.73
N LYS A 75 8.53 -13.58 6.90
CA LYS A 75 9.39 -12.92 5.90
C LYS A 75 9.34 -13.60 4.53
N TRP A 76 9.50 -14.93 4.50
CA TRP A 76 9.50 -15.68 3.24
C TRP A 76 8.13 -15.70 2.55
N THR A 77 7.07 -15.85 3.32
CA THR A 77 5.70 -15.73 2.81
C THR A 77 5.46 -14.34 2.21
N GLY A 78 5.96 -13.30 2.88
CA GLY A 78 5.89 -11.93 2.41
C GLY A 78 6.66 -11.70 1.11
N ALA A 79 7.91 -12.17 1.05
CA ALA A 79 8.73 -12.07 -0.16
C ALA A 79 8.09 -12.80 -1.35
N GLY A 80 7.59 -14.02 -1.12
CA GLY A 80 6.89 -14.80 -2.14
C GLY A 80 5.62 -14.09 -2.64
N TYR A 81 4.89 -13.47 -1.74
CA TYR A 81 3.70 -12.71 -2.11
C TYR A 81 4.03 -11.44 -2.89
N LEU A 82 5.07 -10.69 -2.50
CA LEU A 82 5.54 -9.52 -3.27
C LEU A 82 5.98 -9.92 -4.68
N ALA A 83 6.70 -11.04 -4.80
CA ALA A 83 7.06 -11.60 -6.10
C ALA A 83 5.82 -11.93 -6.94
N LEU A 84 4.82 -12.58 -6.34
CA LEU A 84 3.57 -12.93 -7.02
C LEU A 84 2.81 -11.69 -7.51
N ILE A 85 2.63 -10.68 -6.66
CA ILE A 85 1.97 -9.42 -7.06
C ILE A 85 2.77 -8.70 -8.14
N GLY A 86 4.08 -8.66 -8.02
CA GLY A 86 4.96 -8.08 -9.02
C GLY A 86 4.81 -8.76 -10.38
N ILE A 87 4.82 -10.08 -10.42
CA ILE A 87 4.59 -10.88 -11.63
C ILE A 87 3.20 -10.62 -12.19
N LEU A 88 2.17 -10.64 -11.36
CA LEU A 88 0.79 -10.37 -11.80
C LEU A 88 0.63 -8.96 -12.38
N ALA A 89 1.30 -7.95 -11.80
CA ALA A 89 1.30 -6.59 -12.33
C ALA A 89 1.98 -6.55 -13.72
N LEU A 90 3.13 -7.21 -13.87
CA LEU A 90 3.80 -7.33 -15.16
C LEU A 90 2.92 -8.04 -16.19
N VAL A 91 2.33 -9.18 -15.86
CA VAL A 91 1.45 -9.93 -16.77
C VAL A 91 0.26 -9.08 -17.20
N ARG A 92 -0.37 -8.34 -16.26
CA ARG A 92 -1.48 -7.41 -16.58
C ARG A 92 -1.04 -6.30 -17.52
N SER A 93 0.17 -5.79 -17.38
CA SER A 93 0.69 -4.72 -18.24
C SER A 93 0.82 -5.10 -19.72
N PHE A 94 0.92 -6.41 -20.01
CA PHE A 94 0.96 -6.93 -21.39
C PHE A 94 -0.43 -7.27 -21.95
N ARG A 95 -1.47 -7.33 -21.11
CA ARG A 95 -2.84 -7.58 -21.58
C ARG A 95 -3.47 -6.30 -22.16
N PRO A 96 -4.40 -6.43 -23.11
CA PRO A 96 -5.21 -5.30 -23.53
C PRO A 96 -5.90 -4.68 -22.32
N GLN A 97 -5.63 -3.42 -22.06
CA GLN A 97 -6.27 -2.71 -20.94
C GLN A 97 -7.66 -2.27 -21.39
N PRO A 98 -8.72 -2.51 -20.60
CA PRO A 98 -10.02 -1.97 -20.88
C PRO A 98 -9.92 -0.44 -20.94
N VAL A 99 -10.48 0.13 -21.98
CA VAL A 99 -10.64 1.60 -22.09
C VAL A 99 -11.60 2.00 -20.97
N ILE A 100 -11.10 2.64 -19.95
CA ILE A 100 -11.95 3.21 -18.91
C ILE A 100 -12.53 4.50 -19.50
N ASP A 101 -13.82 4.50 -19.77
CA ASP A 101 -14.53 5.70 -20.18
C ASP A 101 -14.51 6.69 -19.00
N PRO A 102 -13.84 7.85 -19.13
CA PRO A 102 -13.78 8.85 -18.06
C PRO A 102 -15.16 9.41 -17.68
N ALA A 103 -16.15 9.23 -18.55
CA ALA A 103 -17.53 9.67 -18.33
C ALA A 103 -18.35 8.62 -17.54
N GLN A 104 -17.88 7.38 -17.47
CA GLN A 104 -18.51 6.37 -16.63
C GLN A 104 -17.89 6.42 -15.23
N PRO A 105 -18.68 6.71 -14.18
CA PRO A 105 -18.20 6.61 -12.83
C PRO A 105 -17.66 5.18 -12.61
N ALA A 106 -16.44 5.08 -12.03
CA ALA A 106 -15.93 3.79 -11.57
C ALA A 106 -17.04 3.09 -10.78
N PRO A 107 -17.18 1.75 -10.87
CA PRO A 107 -18.24 1.05 -10.17
C PRO A 107 -18.22 1.46 -8.70
N VAL A 108 -19.16 2.29 -8.34
CA VAL A 108 -19.30 2.81 -6.98
C VAL A 108 -19.74 1.60 -6.17
N ILE A 109 -18.87 1.11 -5.32
CA ILE A 109 -19.32 0.26 -4.23
C ILE A 109 -20.22 1.17 -3.39
N ALA A 110 -21.52 1.12 -3.65
CA ALA A 110 -22.52 1.92 -2.98
C ALA A 110 -22.65 1.42 -1.54
N VAL A 111 -21.81 1.96 -0.65
CA VAL A 111 -21.98 1.77 0.78
C VAL A 111 -22.60 3.04 1.33
N HIS A 112 -23.76 2.92 2.00
CA HIS A 112 -24.67 4.02 2.33
C HIS A 112 -24.37 4.73 3.65
N ARG A 113 -23.18 4.59 4.24
CA ARG A 113 -22.87 5.06 5.60
C ARG A 113 -22.06 6.35 5.71
N GLY A 114 -21.81 7.02 4.60
CA GLY A 114 -20.94 8.21 4.57
C GLY A 114 -19.49 7.86 4.20
N ALA A 115 -18.84 8.79 3.50
CA ALA A 115 -17.53 8.57 2.87
C ALA A 115 -16.44 8.09 3.84
N PHE A 116 -16.49 8.51 5.11
CA PHE A 116 -15.55 8.08 6.13
C PHE A 116 -15.69 6.58 6.46
N PHE A 117 -16.90 6.13 6.79
CA PHE A 117 -17.14 4.73 7.14
C PHE A 117 -16.94 3.80 5.94
N ASP A 118 -17.30 4.26 4.75
CA ASP A 118 -17.06 3.53 3.52
C ASP A 118 -15.55 3.39 3.27
N GLY A 119 -14.79 4.47 3.51
CA GLY A 119 -13.33 4.45 3.45
C GLY A 119 -12.70 3.50 4.46
N LEU A 120 -13.23 3.48 5.69
CA LEU A 120 -12.80 2.55 6.74
C LEU A 120 -12.98 1.08 6.30
N VAL A 121 -14.16 0.74 5.79
CA VAL A 121 -14.48 -0.62 5.32
C VAL A 121 -13.57 -1.02 4.15
N ILE A 122 -13.37 -0.12 3.19
CA ILE A 122 -12.49 -0.38 2.04
C ILE A 122 -11.03 -0.50 2.48
N GLY A 123 -10.58 0.33 3.43
CA GLY A 123 -9.24 0.25 4.00
C GLY A 123 -8.98 -1.11 4.66
N PHE A 124 -9.93 -1.61 5.47
CA PHE A 124 -9.84 -2.93 6.08
C PHE A 124 -9.94 -4.07 5.07
N GLY A 125 -10.77 -3.95 4.04
CA GLY A 125 -10.93 -4.98 3.01
C GLY A 125 -9.85 -4.96 1.92
N ASN A 126 -8.92 -4.00 1.94
CA ASN A 126 -7.95 -3.86 0.87
C ASN A 126 -6.78 -4.85 1.02
N PRO A 127 -6.65 -5.85 0.15
CA PRO A 127 -5.57 -6.83 0.23
C PRO A 127 -4.19 -6.18 0.14
N LYS A 128 -4.03 -5.11 -0.64
CA LYS A 128 -2.77 -4.38 -0.73
C LYS A 128 -2.35 -3.82 0.64
N THR A 129 -3.27 -3.25 1.41
CA THR A 129 -3.04 -2.75 2.76
C THR A 129 -2.65 -3.87 3.72
N ILE A 130 -3.43 -4.96 3.72
CA ILE A 130 -3.17 -6.13 4.57
C ILE A 130 -1.75 -6.64 4.34
N PHE A 131 -1.38 -6.85 3.08
CA PHE A 131 -0.05 -7.36 2.74
C PHE A 131 1.07 -6.38 3.03
N TRP A 132 0.83 -5.08 2.86
CA TRP A 132 1.81 -4.05 3.20
C TRP A 132 2.18 -4.14 4.69
N PHE A 133 1.19 -4.25 5.56
CA PHE A 133 1.42 -4.33 6.99
C PHE A 133 1.98 -5.69 7.45
N LEU A 134 1.50 -6.79 6.89
CA LEU A 134 1.92 -8.11 7.33
C LEU A 134 3.28 -8.55 6.77
N THR A 135 3.63 -8.09 5.58
CA THR A 135 4.79 -8.66 4.87
C THR A 135 5.86 -7.65 4.52
N PHE A 136 5.48 -6.43 4.17
CA PHE A 136 6.43 -5.40 3.75
C PHE A 136 7.02 -4.65 4.95
N LEU A 137 6.19 -4.14 5.85
CA LEU A 137 6.64 -3.38 7.00
C LEU A 137 7.63 -4.15 7.90
N PRO A 138 7.45 -5.46 8.21
CA PRO A 138 8.39 -6.22 9.02
C PRO A 138 9.81 -6.30 8.45
N GLN A 139 9.98 -6.13 7.15
CA GLN A 139 11.29 -6.22 6.49
C GLN A 139 12.22 -5.04 6.82
N PHE A 140 11.64 -3.94 7.32
CA PHE A 140 12.35 -2.75 7.75
C PHE A 140 12.61 -2.73 9.27
N ILE A 141 12.24 -3.80 9.97
CA ILE A 141 12.44 -3.94 11.39
C ILE A 141 13.71 -4.76 11.67
N SER A 142 14.63 -4.17 12.39
CA SER A 142 15.84 -4.84 12.87
C SER A 142 15.59 -5.40 14.29
N PRO A 143 15.73 -6.72 14.52
CA PRO A 143 15.52 -7.31 15.85
C PRO A 143 16.49 -6.79 16.91
N GLN A 144 17.65 -6.25 16.50
CA GLN A 144 18.70 -5.75 17.38
C GLN A 144 18.42 -4.34 17.94
N GLN A 145 17.41 -3.65 17.40
CA GLN A 145 17.06 -2.29 17.78
C GLN A 145 15.69 -2.26 18.48
N SER A 146 15.41 -1.19 19.21
CA SER A 146 14.12 -0.99 19.87
C SER A 146 12.96 -1.04 18.85
N LEU A 147 12.12 -2.07 18.95
CA LEU A 147 10.93 -2.25 18.10
C LEU A 147 10.02 -1.01 18.15
N ALA A 148 9.75 -0.48 19.34
CA ALA A 148 8.86 0.66 19.53
C ALA A 148 9.35 1.91 18.79
N ASN A 149 10.65 2.21 18.87
CA ASN A 149 11.23 3.38 18.20
C ASN A 149 11.21 3.23 16.67
N GLN A 150 11.52 2.04 16.16
CA GLN A 150 11.47 1.78 14.72
C GLN A 150 10.04 1.89 14.21
N MET A 151 9.10 1.22 14.87
CA MET A 151 7.69 1.27 14.49
C MET A 151 7.15 2.70 14.55
N LEU A 152 7.43 3.47 15.60
CA LEU A 152 6.99 4.87 15.70
C LEU A 152 7.53 5.69 14.51
N THR A 153 8.81 5.56 14.19
CA THR A 153 9.44 6.27 13.07
C THR A 153 8.81 5.89 11.74
N LEU A 154 8.71 4.59 11.44
CA LEU A 154 8.14 4.09 10.18
C LEU A 154 6.64 4.42 10.07
N GLY A 155 5.90 4.33 11.19
CA GLY A 155 4.49 4.65 11.25
C GLY A 155 4.19 6.13 10.98
N ILE A 156 4.95 7.05 11.59
CA ILE A 156 4.80 8.49 11.34
C ILE A 156 5.11 8.79 9.87
N ILE A 157 6.25 8.32 9.37
CA ILE A 157 6.67 8.57 7.99
C ILE A 157 5.68 7.98 7.00
N GLY A 158 5.26 6.73 7.17
CA GLY A 158 4.27 6.09 6.31
C GLY A 158 2.93 6.82 6.32
N THR A 159 2.45 7.24 7.50
CA THR A 159 1.21 8.01 7.64
C THR A 159 1.29 9.36 6.93
N VAL A 160 2.41 10.08 7.05
CA VAL A 160 2.61 11.38 6.38
C VAL A 160 2.61 11.20 4.86
N ILE A 161 3.31 10.18 4.35
CA ILE A 161 3.34 9.87 2.92
C ILE A 161 1.93 9.54 2.42
N ASP A 162 1.21 8.64 3.11
CA ASP A 162 -0.14 8.25 2.73
C ASP A 162 -1.11 9.44 2.73
N LEU A 163 -1.10 10.26 3.77
CA LEU A 163 -1.95 11.45 3.85
C LEU A 163 -1.63 12.45 2.73
N ALA A 164 -0.36 12.68 2.43
CA ALA A 164 0.05 13.58 1.35
C ALA A 164 -0.44 13.06 -0.02
N ILE A 165 -0.32 11.76 -0.28
CA ILE A 165 -0.77 11.14 -1.51
C ILE A 165 -2.29 11.12 -1.60
N GLN A 166 -3.00 10.81 -0.53
CA GLN A 166 -4.47 10.85 -0.47
C GLN A 166 -4.99 12.27 -0.70
N TRP A 167 -4.33 13.28 -0.10
CA TRP A 167 -4.64 14.68 -0.35
C TRP A 167 -4.45 15.04 -1.83
N MET A 168 -3.32 14.63 -2.42
CA MET A 168 -3.06 14.83 -3.84
C MET A 168 -4.16 14.20 -4.70
N TYR A 169 -4.52 12.94 -4.48
CA TYR A 169 -5.57 12.26 -5.23
C TYR A 169 -6.95 12.90 -5.06
N THR A 170 -7.23 13.45 -3.90
CA THR A 170 -8.48 14.17 -3.65
C THR A 170 -8.58 15.46 -4.47
N HIS A 171 -7.47 16.19 -4.62
CA HIS A 171 -7.44 17.47 -5.33
C HIS A 171 -7.27 17.31 -6.84
N VAL A 172 -6.47 16.35 -7.27
CA VAL A 172 -6.15 16.12 -8.67
C VAL A 172 -7.01 15.01 -9.28
N GLY A 173 -7.92 14.44 -8.49
CA GLY A 173 -8.69 13.22 -8.82
C GLY A 173 -9.32 13.22 -10.20
N GLY A 174 -9.91 14.34 -10.63
CA GLY A 174 -10.50 14.46 -11.96
C GLY A 174 -9.47 14.46 -13.10
N ALA A 175 -8.33 15.13 -12.96
CA ALA A 175 -7.26 15.14 -13.94
C ALA A 175 -6.47 13.83 -13.90
N MET A 176 -6.16 13.34 -12.69
CA MET A 176 -5.42 12.10 -12.48
C MET A 176 -6.20 10.87 -12.94
N SER A 177 -7.54 10.84 -12.77
CA SER A 177 -8.36 9.75 -13.30
C SER A 177 -8.29 9.68 -14.83
N ARG A 178 -8.31 10.84 -15.52
CA ARG A 178 -8.13 10.91 -16.97
C ARG A 178 -6.72 10.45 -17.39
N PHE A 179 -5.70 10.84 -16.63
CA PHE A 179 -4.32 10.47 -16.89
C PHE A 179 -4.10 8.97 -16.72
N LEU A 180 -4.57 8.38 -15.61
CA LEU A 180 -4.47 6.94 -15.33
C LEU A 180 -5.45 6.10 -16.18
N ALA A 181 -6.49 6.71 -16.77
CA ALA A 181 -7.37 6.05 -17.73
C ALA A 181 -6.68 5.80 -19.07
N GLN A 182 -5.57 6.49 -19.37
CA GLN A 182 -4.82 6.26 -20.59
C GLN A 182 -4.14 4.88 -20.53
N PRO A 183 -4.45 3.94 -21.46
CA PRO A 183 -3.97 2.56 -21.39
C PRO A 183 -2.44 2.46 -21.38
N GLN A 184 -1.77 3.42 -22.05
CA GLN A 184 -0.32 3.43 -22.17
C GLN A 184 0.36 3.84 -20.86
N ILE A 185 -0.15 4.84 -20.17
CA ILE A 185 0.35 5.30 -18.88
C ILE A 185 0.15 4.22 -17.81
N ARG A 186 -1.05 3.63 -17.79
CA ARG A 186 -1.36 2.53 -16.88
C ARG A 186 -0.44 1.33 -17.08
N ARG A 187 -0.11 0.96 -18.33
CA ARG A 187 0.85 -0.12 -18.64
C ARG A 187 2.23 0.18 -18.06
N TRP A 188 2.76 1.37 -18.31
CA TRP A 188 4.06 1.76 -17.80
C TRP A 188 4.10 1.79 -16.28
N PHE A 189 3.03 2.28 -15.68
CA PHE A 189 2.88 2.31 -14.23
C PHE A 189 2.83 0.88 -13.64
N GLU A 190 2.00 -0.02 -14.19
CA GLU A 190 1.92 -1.42 -13.77
C GLU A 190 3.27 -2.15 -13.94
N ARG A 191 4.02 -1.86 -15.01
CA ARG A 191 5.39 -2.37 -15.19
C ARG A 191 6.34 -1.88 -14.10
N GLY A 192 6.35 -0.59 -13.83
CA GLY A 192 7.19 0.01 -12.80
C GLY A 192 6.92 -0.59 -11.43
N VAL A 193 5.65 -0.66 -11.03
CA VAL A 193 5.22 -1.28 -9.76
C VAL A 193 5.60 -2.75 -9.70
N GLY A 194 5.38 -3.50 -10.78
CA GLY A 194 5.72 -4.92 -10.87
C GLY A 194 7.21 -5.17 -10.69
N LEU A 195 8.05 -4.40 -11.38
CA LEU A 195 9.52 -4.50 -11.26
C LEU A 195 10.01 -4.16 -9.85
N VAL A 196 9.44 -3.11 -9.25
CA VAL A 196 9.78 -2.72 -7.87
C VAL A 196 9.44 -3.83 -6.88
N PHE A 197 8.25 -4.44 -6.97
CA PHE A 197 7.87 -5.53 -6.08
C PHE A 197 8.75 -6.76 -6.24
N ILE A 198 9.14 -7.11 -7.47
CA ILE A 198 10.09 -8.20 -7.71
C ILE A 198 11.46 -7.86 -7.15
N ALA A 199 11.94 -6.64 -7.34
CA ALA A 199 13.23 -6.21 -6.80
C ALA A 199 13.26 -6.31 -5.27
N ILE A 200 12.17 -5.89 -4.58
CA ILE A 200 12.06 -6.03 -3.12
C ILE A 200 12.07 -7.51 -2.71
N ALA A 201 11.28 -8.35 -3.39
CA ALA A 201 11.25 -9.77 -3.11
C ALA A 201 12.64 -10.42 -3.22
N LEU A 202 13.40 -10.05 -4.25
CA LEU A 202 14.78 -10.50 -4.45
C LEU A 202 15.71 -9.95 -3.37
N MET A 203 15.63 -8.67 -3.02
CA MET A 203 16.42 -8.10 -1.92
C MET A 203 16.18 -8.83 -0.60
N VAL A 204 14.94 -9.17 -0.28
CA VAL A 204 14.61 -9.94 0.92
C VAL A 204 15.18 -11.36 0.84
N ALA A 205 15.06 -12.02 -0.29
CA ALA A 205 15.58 -13.36 -0.50
C ALA A 205 17.11 -13.42 -0.41
N PHE A 206 17.83 -12.49 -1.04
CA PHE A 206 19.31 -12.44 -1.03
C PHE A 206 19.87 -11.83 0.26
N GLY A 207 19.22 -10.81 0.84
CA GLY A 207 19.68 -10.19 2.10
C GLY A 207 19.63 -11.16 3.28
N MET A 208 18.75 -12.17 3.25
CA MET A 208 18.69 -13.21 4.29
C MET A 208 19.84 -14.23 4.23
N GLN A 209 20.59 -14.30 3.14
CA GLN A 209 21.74 -15.20 3.01
C GLN A 209 23.01 -14.64 3.67
N GLN A 210 23.05 -13.33 3.96
CA GLN A 210 24.25 -12.69 4.54
C GLN A 210 24.30 -12.72 6.07
N HIS A 211 23.27 -13.24 6.74
CA HIS A 211 23.17 -13.33 8.21
C HIS A 211 23.18 -14.79 8.74
N LYS A 212 23.83 -15.71 8.01
CA LYS A 212 24.19 -17.03 8.54
C LYS A 212 25.61 -17.09 9.01
#